data_e3dc652103593eec89f07e4babfd0a96
#
_entry.id   e3dc652103593eec89f07e4babfd0a96
#
_cell.length_a   1.000
_cell.length_b   1.000
_cell.length_c   1.000
_cell.angle_alpha   90.00
_cell.angle_beta   90.00
_cell.angle_gamma   90.00
#
_symmetry.space_group_name_H-M   'P 1'
#
loop_
_entity.id
_entity.type
_entity.pdbx_description
1 polymer ?
#
loop_
_entity_poly.entity_id
_entity_poly.type
_entity_poly.pdbx_seq_one_letter_code
_entity_poly.pdbx_strand_id
1 'polypeptide(L)'
;MRDLIRQSIIESLLVEEKVVNFNSPTNNFVVIAGGPGAGKSFITKNLINLDNVKDFNVDQVRVMTAKKLWGEDWEDMISTPEGYQQILNMTYTTSDPRNLTVKFLKQFLQQERDQSVNVVYDAGGGQEQVMKDVHKLAKGSGFDTTLVYVRTPLELAQIRNDE
;
A
#
# COMPACT_ATOMS: atom_id res chain seq x y z
N MET A 1 24.31 -16.94 3.02
CA MET A 1 22.95 -17.49 3.16
C MET A 1 21.86 -16.53 2.66
N ARG A 2 21.89 -15.25 3.01
CA ARG A 2 20.92 -14.22 2.55
C ARG A 2 20.86 -14.07 1.04
N ASP A 3 22.01 -14.00 0.37
CA ASP A 3 22.09 -13.84 -1.08
C ASP A 3 21.59 -15.07 -1.83
N LEU A 4 21.83 -16.26 -1.30
CA LEU A 4 21.31 -17.52 -1.86
C LEU A 4 19.78 -17.61 -1.74
N ILE A 5 19.21 -17.16 -0.61
CA ILE A 5 17.74 -17.13 -0.42
C ILE A 5 17.11 -16.09 -1.34
N ARG A 6 17.71 -14.88 -1.46
CA ARG A 6 17.28 -13.86 -2.41
C ARG A 6 17.32 -14.35 -3.85
N GLN A 7 18.43 -14.99 -4.22
CA GLN A 7 18.63 -15.51 -5.56
C GLN A 7 17.65 -16.64 -5.88
N SER A 8 17.42 -17.57 -4.95
CA SER A 8 16.41 -18.63 -5.09
C SER A 8 14.98 -18.10 -5.21
N ILE A 9 14.62 -17.05 -4.48
CA ILE A 9 13.31 -16.41 -4.60
C ILE A 9 13.19 -15.69 -5.95
N ILE A 10 14.21 -14.97 -6.37
CA ILE A 10 14.23 -14.29 -7.67
C ILE A 10 14.14 -15.32 -8.79
N GLU A 11 14.90 -16.39 -8.74
CA GLU A 11 14.87 -17.47 -9.73
C GLU A 11 13.52 -18.18 -9.76
N SER A 12 12.90 -18.46 -8.61
CA SER A 12 11.57 -19.07 -8.57
C SER A 12 10.45 -18.14 -9.09
N LEU A 13 10.59 -16.83 -8.91
CA LEU A 13 9.65 -15.85 -9.44
C LEU A 13 9.87 -15.60 -10.94
N LEU A 14 11.10 -15.66 -11.41
CA LEU A 14 11.45 -15.48 -12.83
C LEU A 14 11.07 -16.72 -13.68
N VAL A 15 11.15 -17.92 -13.11
CA VAL A 15 10.78 -19.17 -13.81
C VAL A 15 9.28 -19.28 -14.08
N GLU A 16 8.45 -18.59 -13.30
CA GLU A 16 6.99 -18.65 -13.48
C GLU A 16 6.41 -17.53 -14.36
N GLU A 17 7.22 -16.58 -14.87
CA GLU A 17 6.76 -15.45 -15.69
C GLU A 17 5.48 -14.76 -15.18
N LYS A 18 5.30 -14.70 -13.87
CA LYS A 18 4.10 -14.08 -13.27
C LYS A 18 4.25 -12.56 -13.20
N VAL A 19 4.43 -11.95 -14.35
CA VAL A 19 4.27 -10.49 -14.48
C VAL A 19 2.77 -10.19 -14.36
N VAL A 20 2.42 -9.25 -13.52
CA VAL A 20 1.04 -8.79 -13.41
C VAL A 20 0.69 -8.02 -14.70
N ASN A 21 -0.22 -8.57 -15.48
CA ASN A 21 -0.69 -7.94 -16.71
C ASN A 21 -1.90 -7.06 -16.42
N PHE A 22 -1.92 -5.88 -17.02
CA PHE A 22 -3.00 -4.92 -16.90
C PHE A 22 -3.73 -4.75 -18.23
N ASN A 23 -5.04 -4.50 -18.17
CA ASN A 23 -5.86 -4.31 -19.38
C ASN A 23 -5.62 -2.95 -20.04
N SER A 24 -5.16 -1.97 -19.28
CA SER A 24 -4.85 -0.63 -19.74
C SER A 24 -3.43 -0.22 -19.30
N PRO A 25 -2.71 0.58 -20.08
CA PRO A 25 -1.41 1.12 -19.67
C PRO A 25 -1.52 2.23 -18.61
N THR A 26 -2.71 2.80 -18.43
CA THR A 26 -2.94 3.95 -17.55
C THR A 26 -4.20 3.79 -16.70
N ASN A 27 -4.30 4.58 -15.63
CA ASN A 27 -5.43 4.60 -14.72
C ASN A 27 -5.69 3.23 -14.05
N ASN A 28 -4.62 2.50 -13.76
CA ASN A 28 -4.69 1.32 -12.93
C ASN A 28 -4.51 1.69 -11.45
N PHE A 29 -5.29 1.07 -10.61
CA PHE A 29 -5.17 1.15 -9.15
C PHE A 29 -4.84 -0.23 -8.61
N VAL A 30 -3.58 -0.41 -8.19
CA VAL A 30 -3.07 -1.70 -7.73
C VAL A 30 -3.02 -1.70 -6.22
N VAL A 31 -3.83 -2.54 -5.61
CA VAL A 31 -3.77 -2.79 -4.17
C VAL A 31 -2.78 -3.92 -3.93
N ILE A 32 -1.71 -3.64 -3.19
CA ILE A 32 -0.75 -4.66 -2.76
C ILE A 32 -1.00 -5.00 -1.31
N ALA A 33 -1.39 -6.23 -1.06
CA ALA A 33 -1.64 -6.76 0.28
C ALA A 33 -0.64 -7.86 0.64
N GLY A 34 -0.27 -7.91 1.89
CA GLY A 34 0.66 -8.91 2.45
C GLY A 34 1.21 -8.45 3.78
N GLY A 35 1.59 -9.37 4.64
CA GLY A 35 2.15 -9.07 5.95
C GLY A 35 3.48 -8.30 5.90
N PRO A 36 3.96 -7.82 7.04
CA PRO A 36 5.32 -7.32 7.18
C PRO A 36 6.33 -8.36 6.68
N GLY A 37 7.40 -7.95 6.03
CA GLY A 37 8.41 -8.87 5.47
C GLY A 37 7.96 -9.72 4.27
N ALA A 38 6.72 -9.60 3.80
CA ALA A 38 6.20 -10.40 2.68
C ALA A 38 6.86 -10.10 1.33
N GLY A 39 7.57 -8.97 1.19
CA GLY A 39 8.24 -8.60 -0.05
C GLY A 39 7.41 -7.72 -0.98
N LYS A 40 6.40 -7.01 -0.46
CA LYS A 40 5.54 -6.09 -1.23
C LYS A 40 6.34 -5.08 -2.07
N SER A 41 7.34 -4.44 -1.46
CA SER A 41 8.18 -3.46 -2.18
C SER A 41 8.97 -4.07 -3.33
N PHE A 42 9.36 -5.35 -3.21
CA PHE A 42 10.02 -6.07 -4.30
C PHE A 42 9.03 -6.30 -5.45
N ILE A 43 7.82 -6.74 -5.15
CA ILE A 43 6.75 -6.96 -6.14
C ILE A 43 6.44 -5.66 -6.88
N THR A 44 6.27 -4.55 -6.15
CA THR A 44 6.00 -3.24 -6.74
C THR A 44 7.08 -2.83 -7.74
N LYS A 45 8.34 -3.03 -7.37
CA LYS A 45 9.48 -2.57 -8.19
C LYS A 45 9.79 -3.47 -9.40
N ASN A 46 9.52 -4.77 -9.30
CA ASN A 46 10.05 -5.74 -10.26
C ASN A 46 9.00 -6.51 -11.04
N LEU A 47 7.79 -6.66 -10.52
CA LEU A 47 6.76 -7.49 -11.14
C LEU A 47 5.54 -6.70 -11.63
N ILE A 48 5.41 -5.44 -11.21
CA ILE A 48 4.38 -4.54 -11.72
C ILE A 48 4.98 -3.75 -12.88
N ASN A 49 4.60 -4.15 -14.09
CA ASN A 49 5.05 -3.49 -15.32
C ASN A 49 4.07 -2.37 -15.70
N LEU A 50 4.14 -1.27 -14.99
CA LEU A 50 3.36 -0.07 -15.27
C LEU A 50 4.29 1.15 -15.28
N ASP A 51 4.08 2.02 -16.27
CA ASP A 51 4.73 3.32 -16.32
C ASP A 51 3.96 4.36 -15.49
N ASN A 52 4.62 5.47 -15.16
CA ASN A 52 4.03 6.60 -14.45
C ASN A 52 3.27 6.19 -13.17
N VAL A 53 3.96 5.42 -12.32
CA VAL A 53 3.38 4.89 -11.07
C VAL A 53 3.58 5.89 -9.94
N LYS A 54 2.52 6.17 -9.20
CA LYS A 54 2.55 6.91 -7.93
C LYS A 54 2.09 6.01 -6.77
N ASP A 55 2.82 6.07 -5.69
CA ASP A 55 2.48 5.34 -4.47
C ASP A 55 1.55 6.17 -3.59
N PHE A 56 0.49 5.54 -3.11
CA PHE A 56 -0.33 6.07 -2.03
C PHE A 56 -0.05 5.27 -0.75
N ASN A 57 0.60 5.92 0.21
CA ASN A 57 1.02 5.29 1.46
C ASN A 57 0.23 5.85 2.65
N VAL A 58 -0.48 4.97 3.35
CA VAL A 58 -1.28 5.32 4.53
C VAL A 58 -0.40 5.83 5.68
N ASP A 59 0.83 5.33 5.81
CA ASP A 59 1.75 5.79 6.86
C ASP A 59 2.15 7.26 6.65
N GLN A 60 2.29 7.70 5.41
CA GLN A 60 2.50 9.13 5.12
C GLN A 60 1.29 9.98 5.55
N VAL A 61 0.07 9.48 5.33
CA VAL A 61 -1.15 10.16 5.81
C VAL A 61 -1.14 10.27 7.33
N ARG A 62 -0.71 9.23 8.04
CA ARG A 62 -0.58 9.24 9.50
C ARG A 62 0.43 10.26 9.97
N VAL A 63 1.62 10.28 9.38
CA VAL A 63 2.67 11.26 9.71
C VAL A 63 2.20 12.68 9.45
N MET A 64 1.57 12.95 8.31
CA MET A 64 1.02 14.27 7.99
C MET A 64 -0.06 14.69 8.98
N THR A 65 -0.91 13.76 9.39
CA THR A 65 -1.97 13.99 10.39
C THR A 65 -1.36 14.30 11.75
N ALA A 66 -0.36 13.53 12.19
CA ALA A 66 0.34 13.74 13.44
C ALA A 66 1.03 15.11 13.48
N LYS A 67 1.76 15.47 12.44
CA LYS A 67 2.40 16.80 12.32
C LYS A 67 1.39 17.94 12.37
N LYS A 68 0.25 17.78 11.73
CA LYS A 68 -0.81 18.80 11.77
C LYS A 68 -1.45 18.93 13.15
N LEU A 69 -1.57 17.82 13.87
CA LEU A 69 -2.22 17.78 15.18
C LEU A 69 -1.32 18.29 16.31
N TRP A 70 -0.04 17.92 16.29
CA TRP A 70 0.91 18.14 17.39
C TRP A 70 2.12 19.01 17.05
N GLY A 71 2.24 19.48 15.81
CA GLY A 71 3.36 20.35 15.42
C GLY A 71 4.71 19.67 15.57
N GLU A 72 5.65 20.30 16.29
CA GLU A 72 7.01 19.79 16.50
C GLU A 72 7.07 18.57 17.42
N ASP A 73 6.09 18.40 18.29
CA ASP A 73 6.03 17.27 19.25
C ASP A 73 5.46 15.98 18.65
N TRP A 74 5.23 15.92 17.34
CA TRP A 74 4.53 14.82 16.68
C TRP A 74 5.22 13.46 16.85
N GLU A 75 6.57 13.42 16.87
CA GLU A 75 7.32 12.16 16.99
C GLU A 75 7.16 11.56 18.40
N ASP A 76 7.26 12.41 19.42
CA ASP A 76 7.08 11.98 20.80
C ASP A 76 5.65 11.53 21.05
N MET A 77 4.67 12.28 20.54
CA MET A 77 3.25 11.99 20.73
C MET A 77 2.82 10.69 20.02
N ILE A 78 3.24 10.48 18.76
CA ILE A 78 2.87 9.26 18.02
C ILE A 78 3.56 8.01 18.58
N SER A 79 4.66 8.16 19.30
CA SER A 79 5.36 7.04 19.97
C SER A 79 4.65 6.55 21.23
N THR A 80 3.71 7.33 21.77
CA THR A 80 2.87 6.90 22.89
C THR A 80 1.72 6.01 22.42
N PRO A 81 1.27 5.01 23.20
CA PRO A 81 0.12 4.18 22.86
C PRO A 81 -1.15 4.99 22.58
N GLU A 82 -1.41 6.01 23.38
CA GLU A 82 -2.60 6.87 23.27
C GLU A 82 -2.54 7.73 22.02
N GLY A 83 -1.40 8.35 21.74
CA GLY A 83 -1.19 9.17 20.52
C GLY A 83 -1.29 8.32 19.27
N TYR A 84 -0.67 7.14 19.25
CA TYR A 84 -0.78 6.22 18.12
C TYR A 84 -2.23 5.79 17.89
N GLN A 85 -2.97 5.44 18.95
CA GLN A 85 -4.38 5.08 18.83
C GLN A 85 -5.24 6.24 18.33
N GLN A 86 -4.96 7.46 18.73
CA GLN A 86 -5.64 8.65 18.23
C GLN A 86 -5.44 8.82 16.72
N ILE A 87 -4.21 8.67 16.22
CA ILE A 87 -3.91 8.75 14.78
C ILE A 87 -4.58 7.60 14.04
N LEU A 88 -4.56 6.37 14.56
CA LEU A 88 -5.25 5.24 13.94
C LEU A 88 -6.76 5.53 13.78
N ASN A 89 -7.41 6.04 14.81
CA ASN A 89 -8.84 6.35 14.76
C ASN A 89 -9.18 7.39 13.69
N MET A 90 -8.26 8.32 13.41
CA MET A 90 -8.45 9.37 12.40
C MET A 90 -8.10 8.92 10.98
N THR A 91 -7.19 7.95 10.84
CA THR A 91 -6.57 7.58 9.55
C THR A 91 -6.85 6.14 9.13
N TYR A 92 -7.53 5.35 9.95
CA TYR A 92 -7.90 4.00 9.58
C TYR A 92 -8.84 4.03 8.37
N THR A 93 -8.47 3.33 7.30
CA THR A 93 -9.28 3.29 6.09
C THR A 93 -10.51 2.42 6.33
N THR A 94 -11.66 3.05 6.37
CA THR A 94 -12.97 2.41 6.56
C THR A 94 -13.96 2.95 5.53
N SER A 95 -15.16 2.40 5.50
CA SER A 95 -16.28 2.95 4.70
C SER A 95 -16.79 4.31 5.23
N ASP A 96 -16.28 4.80 6.36
CA ASP A 96 -16.67 6.11 6.89
C ASP A 96 -16.02 7.23 6.06
N PRO A 97 -16.80 8.04 5.34
CA PRO A 97 -16.29 9.13 4.51
C PRO A 97 -15.62 10.26 5.32
N ARG A 98 -15.76 10.26 6.64
CA ARG A 98 -15.09 11.23 7.54
C ARG A 98 -13.65 10.86 7.82
N ASN A 99 -13.27 9.60 7.56
CA ASN A 99 -11.90 9.13 7.75
C ASN A 99 -10.93 9.89 6.84
N LEU A 100 -9.80 10.33 7.39
CA LEU A 100 -8.85 11.17 6.67
C LEU A 100 -8.20 10.43 5.50
N THR A 101 -7.86 9.16 5.67
CA THR A 101 -7.27 8.36 4.58
C THR A 101 -8.23 8.26 3.39
N VAL A 102 -9.53 8.04 3.64
CA VAL A 102 -10.55 8.00 2.58
C VAL A 102 -10.65 9.36 1.87
N LYS A 103 -10.65 10.46 2.61
CA LYS A 103 -10.69 11.81 2.04
C LYS A 103 -9.46 12.11 1.20
N PHE A 104 -8.27 11.83 1.72
CA PHE A 104 -7.02 12.05 0.99
C PHE A 104 -6.90 11.15 -0.24
N LEU A 105 -7.26 9.87 -0.12
CA LEU A 105 -7.25 8.95 -1.25
C LEU A 105 -8.20 9.43 -2.35
N LYS A 106 -9.41 9.85 -2.00
CA LYS A 106 -10.39 10.36 -2.96
C LYS A 106 -9.86 11.60 -3.70
N GLN A 107 -9.30 12.56 -2.97
CA GLN A 107 -8.69 13.76 -3.56
C GLN A 107 -7.52 13.41 -4.47
N PHE A 108 -6.64 12.52 -4.03
CA PHE A 108 -5.51 12.04 -4.80
C PHE A 108 -5.97 11.40 -6.11
N LEU A 109 -6.91 10.46 -6.06
CA LEU A 109 -7.41 9.78 -7.26
C LEU A 109 -8.10 10.75 -8.24
N GLN A 110 -8.81 11.75 -7.74
CA GLN A 110 -9.42 12.78 -8.59
C GLN A 110 -8.37 13.63 -9.31
N GLN A 111 -7.28 13.98 -8.62
CA GLN A 111 -6.17 14.75 -9.23
C GLN A 111 -5.39 13.93 -10.25
N GLU A 112 -5.17 12.65 -9.98
CA GLU A 112 -4.32 11.80 -10.81
C GLU A 112 -5.05 11.18 -12.01
N ARG A 113 -6.38 11.10 -11.97
CA ARG A 113 -7.19 10.50 -13.04
C ARG A 113 -6.91 11.12 -14.41
N ASP A 114 -6.86 12.44 -14.48
CA ASP A 114 -6.71 13.17 -15.74
C ASP A 114 -5.25 13.21 -16.22
N GLN A 115 -4.30 12.75 -15.40
CA GLN A 115 -2.87 12.70 -15.70
C GLN A 115 -2.41 11.33 -16.24
N SER A 116 -3.34 10.40 -16.45
CA SER A 116 -3.01 9.05 -16.93
C SER A 116 -1.99 8.32 -16.03
N VAL A 117 -2.12 8.49 -14.72
CA VAL A 117 -1.23 7.93 -13.70
C VAL A 117 -1.74 6.57 -13.26
N ASN A 118 -0.82 5.66 -13.00
CA ASN A 118 -1.09 4.41 -12.29
C ASN A 118 -0.81 4.60 -10.79
N VAL A 119 -1.64 4.03 -9.94
CA VAL A 119 -1.54 4.18 -8.49
C VAL A 119 -1.30 2.83 -7.83
N VAL A 120 -0.31 2.76 -6.97
CA VAL A 120 -0.08 1.63 -6.08
C VAL A 120 -0.48 2.00 -4.66
N TYR A 121 -1.35 1.21 -4.08
CA TYR A 121 -1.82 1.34 -2.70
C TYR A 121 -1.25 0.19 -1.86
N ASP A 122 -0.35 0.48 -0.92
CA ASP A 122 0.14 -0.51 0.03
C ASP A 122 -0.87 -0.67 1.18
N ALA A 123 -1.58 -1.79 1.17
CA ALA A 123 -2.61 -2.11 2.16
C ALA A 123 -2.04 -2.74 3.45
N GLY A 124 -0.74 -2.98 3.51
CA GLY A 124 -0.16 -3.75 4.62
C GLY A 124 -0.78 -5.14 4.71
N GLY A 125 -0.95 -5.67 5.92
CA GLY A 125 -1.67 -6.91 6.19
C GLY A 125 -3.19 -6.78 6.23
N GLY A 126 -3.74 -5.81 5.52
CA GLY A 126 -5.04 -5.19 5.63
C GLY A 126 -6.24 -6.11 5.84
N GLN A 127 -7.22 -5.59 6.52
CA GLN A 127 -8.52 -6.23 6.66
C GLN A 127 -9.24 -6.27 5.31
N GLU A 128 -9.90 -7.36 5.02
CA GLU A 128 -10.65 -7.57 3.77
C GLU A 128 -11.65 -6.42 3.48
N GLN A 129 -12.31 -5.92 4.53
CA GLN A 129 -13.26 -4.82 4.38
C GLN A 129 -12.58 -3.53 3.90
N VAL A 130 -11.40 -3.20 4.41
CA VAL A 130 -10.62 -2.04 3.97
C VAL A 130 -10.27 -2.15 2.48
N MET A 131 -9.83 -3.33 2.04
CA MET A 131 -9.51 -3.58 0.63
C MET A 131 -10.75 -3.44 -0.27
N LYS A 132 -11.92 -3.92 0.18
CA LYS A 132 -13.18 -3.75 -0.55
C LYS A 132 -13.58 -2.28 -0.67
N ASP A 133 -13.42 -1.51 0.40
CA ASP A 133 -13.78 -0.09 0.42
C ASP A 133 -12.85 0.74 -0.49
N VAL A 134 -11.55 0.46 -0.44
CA VAL A 134 -10.55 1.09 -1.30
C VAL A 134 -10.79 0.74 -2.78
N HIS A 135 -11.11 -0.52 -3.07
CA HIS A 135 -11.46 -0.96 -4.42
C HIS A 135 -12.69 -0.22 -4.96
N LYS A 136 -13.76 -0.12 -4.17
CA LYS A 136 -14.97 0.61 -4.57
C LYS A 136 -14.68 2.07 -4.85
N LEU A 137 -13.87 2.70 -4.00
CA LEU A 137 -13.51 4.11 -4.13
C LEU A 137 -12.71 4.35 -5.43
N ALA A 138 -11.70 3.54 -5.69
CA ALA A 138 -10.89 3.65 -6.89
C ALA A 138 -11.70 3.40 -8.17
N LYS A 139 -12.52 2.37 -8.18
CA LYS A 139 -13.44 2.08 -9.30
C LYS A 139 -14.43 3.21 -9.54
N GLY A 140 -15.01 3.77 -8.48
CA GLY A 140 -15.90 4.93 -8.56
C GLY A 140 -15.20 6.21 -9.03
N SER A 141 -13.87 6.28 -8.90
CA SER A 141 -13.02 7.37 -9.38
C SER A 141 -12.52 7.15 -10.82
N GLY A 142 -12.90 6.05 -11.48
CA GLY A 142 -12.58 5.77 -12.88
C GLY A 142 -11.26 5.03 -13.10
N PHE A 143 -10.76 4.33 -12.10
CA PHE A 143 -9.58 3.48 -12.21
C PHE A 143 -9.96 2.01 -12.41
N ASP A 144 -9.17 1.29 -13.19
CA ASP A 144 -9.19 -0.18 -13.20
C ASP A 144 -8.45 -0.71 -11.97
N THR A 145 -9.07 -1.63 -11.25
CA THR A 145 -8.53 -2.07 -9.95
C THR A 145 -8.04 -3.49 -10.00
N THR A 146 -6.84 -3.71 -9.47
CA THR A 146 -6.22 -5.04 -9.36
C THR A 146 -5.74 -5.26 -7.93
N LEU A 147 -6.02 -6.42 -7.36
CA LEU A 147 -5.49 -6.84 -6.07
C LEU A 147 -4.34 -7.83 -6.28
N VAL A 148 -3.19 -7.47 -5.75
CA VAL A 148 -2.00 -8.33 -5.70
C VAL A 148 -1.78 -8.76 -4.26
N TYR A 149 -1.99 -10.03 -3.96
CA TYR A 149 -1.75 -10.58 -2.64
C TYR A 149 -0.39 -11.27 -2.59
N VAL A 150 0.51 -10.72 -1.78
CA VAL A 150 1.87 -11.26 -1.61
C VAL A 150 1.88 -12.21 -0.44
N ARG A 151 2.02 -13.50 -0.74
CA ARG A 151 2.11 -14.56 0.27
C ARG A 151 3.56 -15.00 0.42
N THR A 152 4.07 -14.94 1.64
CA THR A 152 5.41 -15.42 2.00
C THR A 152 5.29 -16.38 3.17
N PRO A 153 6.03 -17.50 3.19
CA PRO A 153 6.11 -18.36 4.36
C PRO A 153 6.48 -17.56 5.61
N LEU A 154 5.82 -17.85 6.74
CA LEU A 154 5.95 -17.10 7.98
C LEU A 154 7.42 -16.99 8.44
N GLU A 155 8.16 -18.07 8.33
CA GLU A 155 9.59 -18.15 8.71
C GLU A 155 10.44 -17.14 7.92
N LEU A 156 10.21 -17.04 6.61
CA LEU A 156 10.92 -16.07 5.77
C LEU A 156 10.51 -14.63 6.04
N ALA A 157 9.23 -14.40 6.34
CA ALA A 157 8.73 -13.08 6.69
C ALA A 157 9.33 -12.61 8.04
N GLN A 158 9.44 -13.49 9.02
CA GLN A 158 10.05 -13.20 10.31
C GLN A 158 11.54 -12.85 10.18
N ILE A 159 12.32 -13.66 9.45
CA ILE A 159 13.74 -13.37 9.21
C ILE A 159 13.95 -11.97 8.61
N ARG A 160 13.06 -11.54 7.71
CA ARG A 160 13.15 -10.22 7.08
C ARG A 160 12.72 -9.06 7.97
N ASN A 161 11.90 -9.32 8.97
CA ASN A 161 11.47 -8.30 9.93
C ASN A 161 12.48 -8.08 11.05
N ASP A 162 13.26 -9.11 11.39
CA ASP A 162 14.27 -9.05 12.44
C ASP A 162 15.58 -8.38 11.96
N GLU A 163 15.64 -7.96 10.72
CA GLU A 163 16.72 -7.19 10.08
C GLU A 163 16.48 -5.69 10.15
#